data_a278c4038351cef5d6e76e235b544f0d
#
_entry.id   a278c4038351cef5d6e76e235b544f0d
#
_cell.length_a   1.000
_cell.length_b   1.000
_cell.length_c   1.000
_cell.angle_alpha   90.00
_cell.angle_beta   90.00
_cell.angle_gamma   90.00
#
_symmetry.space_group_name_H-M   'P 1'
#
loop_
_entity.id
_entity.type
_entity.pdbx_description
1 polymer ?
#
loop_
_entity_poly.entity_id
_entity_poly.type
_entity_poly.pdbx_seq_one_letter_code
_entity_poly.pdbx_strand_id
1 'polypeptide(L)'
;MSEKHSWDAAGYQKNAGFVPVLGKPVLDLLSPVAGERVLDLGCGHGTLTKEIVAAGCDVVGIDQSQEMVTAASEQGLDAHVMDATTLTFQNEFDAVFSNAVLHWVKGANAAISGVARALKPGGRFVGEFGGHGNMAAVVTALAAVLDKRE
;
A
#
# COMPACT_ATOMS: atom_id res chain seq x y z
N MET A 1 18.16 -12.52 -11.56
CA MET A 1 18.13 -12.49 -10.08
C MET A 1 17.39 -11.23 -9.68
N SER A 2 16.17 -11.37 -9.13
CA SER A 2 15.37 -10.24 -8.65
C SER A 2 16.01 -9.77 -7.34
N GLU A 3 16.56 -8.56 -7.30
CA GLU A 3 16.92 -7.94 -6.04
C GLU A 3 15.66 -7.80 -5.20
N LYS A 4 15.59 -8.58 -4.11
CA LYS A 4 14.58 -8.37 -3.09
C LYS A 4 14.91 -7.04 -2.41
N HIS A 5 14.12 -6.01 -2.64
CA HIS A 5 14.15 -4.82 -1.80
C HIS A 5 13.81 -5.26 -0.37
N SER A 6 14.79 -5.26 0.51
CA SER A 6 14.54 -5.42 1.95
C SER A 6 14.11 -4.04 2.49
N TRP A 7 12.90 -3.95 2.99
CA TRP A 7 12.38 -2.76 3.65
C TRP A 7 12.74 -2.85 5.13
N ASP A 8 13.65 -1.99 5.60
CA ASP A 8 13.95 -1.80 7.02
C ASP A 8 12.82 -0.99 7.67
N ALA A 9 12.00 -1.62 8.51
CA ALA A 9 10.85 -0.98 9.16
C ALA A 9 11.26 0.19 10.06
N ALA A 10 12.38 0.11 10.77
CA ALA A 10 12.89 1.18 11.63
C ALA A 10 13.42 2.37 10.81
N GLY A 11 14.16 2.08 9.74
CA GLY A 11 14.64 3.09 8.79
C GLY A 11 13.49 3.75 8.03
N TYR A 12 12.48 2.98 7.65
CA TYR A 12 11.28 3.51 6.98
C TYR A 12 10.50 4.45 7.91
N GLN A 13 10.26 4.06 9.17
CA GLN A 13 9.56 4.91 10.13
C GLN A 13 10.29 6.24 10.37
N LYS A 14 11.62 6.22 10.41
CA LYS A 14 12.44 7.42 10.60
C LYS A 14 12.46 8.35 9.38
N ASN A 15 12.49 7.79 8.17
CA ASN A 15 12.71 8.56 6.94
C ASN A 15 11.44 8.79 6.12
N ALA A 16 10.41 7.97 6.28
CA ALA A 16 9.15 8.01 5.56
C ALA A 16 7.92 8.12 6.48
N GLY A 17 8.11 8.49 7.76
CA GLY A 17 7.02 8.68 8.73
C GLY A 17 5.99 9.73 8.33
N PHE A 18 6.27 10.55 7.31
CA PHE A 18 5.31 11.49 6.71
C PHE A 18 4.31 10.80 5.78
N VAL A 19 4.61 9.62 5.24
CA VAL A 19 3.75 8.92 4.26
C VAL A 19 2.37 8.59 4.84
N PRO A 20 2.23 8.05 6.06
CA PRO A 20 0.92 7.86 6.67
C PRO A 20 0.15 9.18 6.89
N VAL A 21 0.85 10.29 7.22
CA VAL A 21 0.21 11.60 7.39
C VAL A 21 -0.36 12.09 6.06
N LEU A 22 0.36 11.92 4.96
CA LEU A 22 -0.11 12.24 3.61
C LEU A 22 -1.19 11.25 3.12
N GLY A 23 -1.25 10.05 3.67
CA GLY A 23 -2.28 9.05 3.36
C GLY A 23 -3.64 9.32 3.99
N LYS A 24 -3.73 10.25 4.96
CA LYS A 24 -5.00 10.54 5.63
C LYS A 24 -6.11 11.03 4.69
N PRO A 25 -5.88 11.93 3.73
CA PRO A 25 -6.92 12.28 2.74
C PRO A 25 -7.38 11.09 1.88
N VAL A 26 -6.50 10.11 1.64
CA VAL A 26 -6.87 8.89 0.90
C VAL A 26 -7.75 7.99 1.75
N LEU A 27 -7.48 7.93 3.06
CA LEU A 27 -8.32 7.24 4.03
C LEU A 27 -9.70 7.90 4.15
N ASP A 28 -9.74 9.24 4.18
CA ASP A 28 -11.01 9.98 4.18
C ASP A 28 -11.83 9.67 2.90
N LEU A 29 -11.15 9.51 1.76
CA LEU A 29 -11.79 9.10 0.50
C LEU A 29 -12.30 7.65 0.55
N LEU A 30 -11.62 6.73 1.25
CA LEU A 30 -12.09 5.38 1.49
C LEU A 30 -13.43 5.40 2.21
N SER A 31 -13.61 6.36 3.13
CA SER A 31 -14.84 6.51 3.93
C SER A 31 -15.28 5.18 4.57
N PRO A 32 -14.43 4.58 5.43
CA PRO A 32 -14.68 3.26 5.98
C PRO A 32 -15.95 3.26 6.85
N VAL A 33 -16.76 2.22 6.72
CA VAL A 33 -18.01 2.05 7.49
C VAL A 33 -17.87 0.87 8.44
N ALA A 34 -18.28 1.04 9.68
CA ALA A 34 -18.22 -0.02 10.68
C ALA A 34 -18.90 -1.31 10.20
N GLY A 35 -18.22 -2.44 10.37
CA GLY A 35 -18.68 -3.76 9.92
C GLY A 35 -18.26 -4.12 8.49
N GLU A 36 -17.69 -3.21 7.72
CA GLU A 36 -17.09 -3.56 6.42
C GLU A 36 -15.83 -4.43 6.61
N ARG A 37 -15.62 -5.36 5.67
CA ARG A 37 -14.37 -6.09 5.53
C ARG A 37 -13.49 -5.39 4.51
N VAL A 38 -12.31 -4.94 4.93
CA VAL A 38 -11.39 -4.12 4.13
C VAL A 38 -10.06 -4.83 3.94
N LEU A 39 -9.56 -4.87 2.70
CA LEU A 39 -8.18 -5.28 2.40
C LEU A 39 -7.30 -4.03 2.36
N ASP A 40 -6.25 -3.99 3.18
CA ASP A 40 -5.19 -2.99 3.09
C ASP A 40 -4.01 -3.55 2.29
N LEU A 41 -3.90 -3.15 1.03
CA LEU A 41 -2.92 -3.60 0.06
C LEU A 41 -1.62 -2.80 0.20
N GLY A 42 -0.59 -3.42 0.76
CA GLY A 42 0.67 -2.79 1.13
C GLY A 42 0.57 -2.05 2.47
N CYS A 43 0.08 -2.76 3.49
CA CYS A 43 -0.22 -2.19 4.81
C CYS A 43 1.01 -1.65 5.56
N GLY A 44 2.22 -2.02 5.12
CA GLY A 44 3.46 -1.68 5.81
C GLY A 44 3.41 -2.12 7.28
N HIS A 45 3.85 -1.26 8.17
CA HIS A 45 3.80 -1.49 9.62
C HIS A 45 2.44 -1.18 10.27
N GLY A 46 1.39 -0.90 9.46
CA GLY A 46 0.00 -0.87 9.92
C GLY A 46 -0.51 0.47 10.44
N THR A 47 0.15 1.60 10.19
CA THR A 47 -0.30 2.90 10.71
C THR A 47 -1.68 3.30 10.22
N LEU A 48 -1.95 3.24 8.91
CA LEU A 48 -3.27 3.55 8.34
C LEU A 48 -4.26 2.41 8.58
N THR A 49 -3.78 1.15 8.58
CA THR A 49 -4.59 -0.03 8.92
C THR A 49 -5.29 0.14 10.27
N LYS A 50 -4.58 0.65 11.28
CA LYS A 50 -5.15 0.93 12.61
C LYS A 50 -6.29 1.93 12.58
N GLU A 51 -6.20 2.96 11.74
CA GLU A 51 -7.26 3.95 11.60
C GLU A 51 -8.51 3.32 10.98
N ILE A 52 -8.35 2.40 10.02
CA ILE A 52 -9.47 1.66 9.42
C ILE A 52 -10.09 0.71 10.46
N VAL A 53 -9.27 0.01 11.25
CA VAL A 53 -9.76 -0.83 12.36
C VAL A 53 -10.49 0.01 13.41
N ALA A 54 -9.95 1.19 13.77
CA ALA A 54 -10.59 2.11 14.72
C ALA A 54 -11.94 2.65 14.23
N ALA A 55 -12.16 2.69 12.90
CA ALA A 55 -13.45 3.00 12.31
C ALA A 55 -14.47 1.84 12.42
N GLY A 56 -14.07 0.69 12.98
CA GLY A 56 -14.95 -0.47 13.21
C GLY A 56 -14.97 -1.48 12.07
N CYS A 57 -14.01 -1.43 11.15
CA CYS A 57 -13.89 -2.40 10.06
C CYS A 57 -13.13 -3.66 10.49
N ASP A 58 -13.44 -4.79 9.84
CA ASP A 58 -12.65 -6.02 9.83
C ASP A 58 -11.56 -5.87 8.73
N VAL A 59 -10.29 -5.72 9.13
CA VAL A 59 -9.22 -5.38 8.20
C VAL A 59 -8.22 -6.51 8.09
N VAL A 60 -7.96 -6.93 6.86
CA VAL A 60 -6.83 -7.80 6.51
C VAL A 60 -5.77 -6.95 5.84
N GLY A 61 -4.57 -6.87 6.42
CA GLY A 61 -3.42 -6.21 5.84
C GLY A 61 -2.54 -7.20 5.08
N ILE A 62 -2.01 -6.79 3.94
CA ILE A 62 -0.96 -7.55 3.26
C ILE A 62 0.22 -6.65 2.88
N ASP A 63 1.41 -7.20 2.98
CA ASP A 63 2.65 -6.57 2.49
C ASP A 63 3.62 -7.65 2.00
N GLN A 64 4.49 -7.32 1.05
CA GLN A 64 5.51 -8.27 0.58
C GLN A 64 6.69 -8.40 1.56
N SER A 65 6.87 -7.46 2.48
CA SER A 65 7.94 -7.44 3.46
C SER A 65 7.53 -8.19 4.73
N GLN A 66 8.24 -9.29 5.04
CA GLN A 66 8.07 -10.00 6.31
C GLN A 66 8.28 -9.10 7.52
N GLU A 67 9.23 -8.16 7.43
CA GLU A 67 9.56 -7.25 8.53
C GLU A 67 8.39 -6.28 8.81
N MET A 68 7.79 -5.72 7.77
CA MET A 68 6.61 -4.86 7.89
C MET A 68 5.42 -5.60 8.48
N VAL A 69 5.15 -6.81 7.98
CA VAL A 69 4.06 -7.66 8.47
C VAL A 69 4.29 -8.02 9.95
N THR A 70 5.52 -8.36 10.33
CA THR A 70 5.85 -8.63 11.74
C THR A 70 5.54 -7.42 12.61
N ALA A 71 5.98 -6.23 12.21
CA ALA A 71 5.73 -4.99 12.94
C ALA A 71 4.23 -4.64 13.02
N ALA A 72 3.45 -4.93 12.00
CA ALA A 72 1.99 -4.77 12.01
C ALA A 72 1.32 -5.77 12.96
N SER A 73 1.72 -7.05 12.91
CA SER A 73 1.18 -8.12 13.75
C SER A 73 1.49 -7.91 15.24
N GLU A 74 2.68 -7.41 15.57
CA GLU A 74 3.05 -7.04 16.96
C GLU A 74 2.14 -5.93 17.52
N GLN A 75 1.47 -5.18 16.68
CA GLN A 75 0.49 -4.16 17.04
C GLN A 75 -0.95 -4.71 17.09
N GLY A 76 -1.12 -6.03 16.95
CA GLY A 76 -2.42 -6.71 17.02
C GLY A 76 -3.24 -6.65 15.73
N LEU A 77 -2.60 -6.31 14.60
CA LEU A 77 -3.27 -6.28 13.30
C LEU A 77 -3.25 -7.65 12.64
N ASP A 78 -4.31 -7.99 11.90
CA ASP A 78 -4.34 -9.17 11.03
C ASP A 78 -3.58 -8.85 9.73
N ALA A 79 -2.29 -9.22 9.71
CA ALA A 79 -1.39 -8.90 8.61
C ALA A 79 -0.64 -10.14 8.10
N HIS A 80 -0.52 -10.26 6.78
CA HIS A 80 0.08 -11.41 6.11
C HIS A 80 1.10 -11.02 5.05
N VAL A 81 2.14 -11.85 4.90
CA VAL A 81 3.09 -11.69 3.80
C VAL A 81 2.47 -12.18 2.51
N MET A 82 2.24 -11.27 1.59
CA MET A 82 1.65 -11.58 0.28
C MET A 82 2.11 -10.57 -0.78
N ASP A 83 2.40 -11.06 -1.98
CA ASP A 83 2.67 -10.20 -3.14
C ASP A 83 1.34 -9.72 -3.73
N ALA A 84 1.24 -8.42 -3.97
CA ALA A 84 0.06 -7.79 -4.57
C ALA A 84 -0.34 -8.38 -5.93
N THR A 85 0.61 -8.97 -6.66
CA THR A 85 0.36 -9.58 -7.97
C THR A 85 -0.23 -10.99 -7.90
N THR A 86 -0.25 -11.60 -6.71
CA THR A 86 -0.68 -12.99 -6.49
C THR A 86 -1.87 -13.13 -5.53
N LEU A 87 -2.74 -12.12 -5.47
CA LEU A 87 -3.93 -12.14 -4.61
C LEU A 87 -4.82 -13.34 -4.92
N THR A 88 -5.18 -14.09 -3.88
CA THR A 88 -6.03 -15.29 -3.97
C THR A 88 -7.47 -15.06 -3.52
N PHE A 89 -7.79 -13.92 -2.96
CA PHE A 89 -9.10 -13.55 -2.45
C PHE A 89 -10.15 -13.46 -3.57
N GLN A 90 -11.40 -13.83 -3.25
CA GLN A 90 -12.51 -13.80 -4.21
C GLN A 90 -13.80 -13.32 -3.53
N ASN A 91 -14.32 -12.16 -3.92
CA ASN A 91 -15.58 -11.59 -3.41
C ASN A 91 -15.63 -11.53 -1.87
N GLU A 92 -14.54 -11.15 -1.24
CA GLU A 92 -14.41 -11.16 0.22
C GLU A 92 -14.52 -9.77 0.84
N PHE A 93 -14.11 -8.72 0.12
CA PHE A 93 -13.95 -7.39 0.68
C PHE A 93 -15.00 -6.41 0.17
N ASP A 94 -15.51 -5.59 1.07
CA ASP A 94 -16.38 -4.47 0.75
C ASP A 94 -15.59 -3.30 0.18
N ALA A 95 -14.32 -3.17 0.60
CA ALA A 95 -13.39 -2.19 0.07
C ALA A 95 -11.95 -2.72 0.04
N VAL A 96 -11.16 -2.18 -0.89
CA VAL A 96 -9.70 -2.30 -0.90
C VAL A 96 -9.10 -0.92 -0.77
N PHE A 97 -8.14 -0.78 0.14
CA PHE A 97 -7.35 0.43 0.36
C PHE A 97 -5.90 0.18 -0.05
N SER A 98 -5.24 1.18 -0.61
CA SER A 98 -3.80 1.12 -0.90
C SER A 98 -3.18 2.52 -0.91
N ASN A 99 -2.15 2.74 -0.12
CA ASN A 99 -1.48 4.03 -0.06
C ASN A 99 0.03 3.90 -0.34
N ALA A 100 0.52 4.60 -1.34
CA ALA A 100 1.92 4.65 -1.74
C ALA A 100 2.55 3.28 -2.11
N VAL A 101 1.80 2.37 -2.73
CA VAL A 101 2.23 1.00 -3.01
C VAL A 101 2.38 0.69 -4.49
N LEU A 102 1.36 1.00 -5.31
CA LEU A 102 1.27 0.48 -6.69
C LEU A 102 2.42 0.92 -7.60
N HIS A 103 3.09 2.01 -7.32
CA HIS A 103 4.27 2.46 -8.06
C HIS A 103 5.52 1.58 -7.83
N TRP A 104 5.52 0.73 -6.81
CA TRP A 104 6.55 -0.28 -6.57
C TRP A 104 6.23 -1.63 -7.23
N VAL A 105 4.99 -1.83 -7.65
CA VAL A 105 4.50 -3.11 -8.19
C VAL A 105 4.78 -3.22 -9.69
N LYS A 106 5.76 -4.03 -10.07
CA LYS A 106 6.12 -4.24 -11.49
C LYS A 106 5.02 -4.89 -12.31
N GLY A 107 4.14 -5.68 -11.68
CA GLY A 107 3.00 -6.37 -12.29
C GLY A 107 1.66 -5.67 -11.99
N ALA A 108 1.55 -4.35 -12.14
CA ALA A 108 0.37 -3.58 -11.75
C ALA A 108 -0.96 -4.14 -12.32
N ASN A 109 -0.98 -4.61 -13.57
CA ASN A 109 -2.17 -5.22 -14.17
C ASN A 109 -2.64 -6.48 -13.41
N ALA A 110 -1.70 -7.32 -12.95
CA ALA A 110 -2.02 -8.51 -12.16
C ALA A 110 -2.57 -8.12 -10.79
N ALA A 111 -1.96 -7.10 -10.14
CA ALA A 111 -2.44 -6.58 -8.87
C ALA A 111 -3.87 -6.01 -8.98
N ILE A 112 -4.13 -5.15 -9.98
CA ILE A 112 -5.47 -4.57 -10.22
C ILE A 112 -6.51 -5.67 -10.53
N SER A 113 -6.13 -6.66 -11.33
CA SER A 113 -7.02 -7.80 -11.60
C SER A 113 -7.29 -8.61 -10.32
N GLY A 114 -6.29 -8.76 -9.45
CA GLY A 114 -6.42 -9.37 -8.14
C GLY A 114 -7.37 -8.60 -7.23
N VAL A 115 -7.22 -7.28 -7.17
CA VAL A 115 -8.12 -6.38 -6.43
C VAL A 115 -9.56 -6.51 -6.91
N ALA A 116 -9.77 -6.50 -8.23
CA ALA A 116 -11.11 -6.64 -8.81
C ALA A 116 -11.78 -7.98 -8.44
N ARG A 117 -11.00 -9.08 -8.35
CA ARG A 117 -11.52 -10.38 -7.90
C ARG A 117 -11.78 -10.42 -6.39
N ALA A 118 -10.96 -9.75 -5.60
CA ALA A 118 -11.07 -9.71 -4.14
C ALA A 118 -12.31 -8.94 -3.67
N LEU A 119 -12.72 -7.92 -4.43
CA LEU A 119 -13.89 -7.09 -4.14
C LEU A 119 -15.20 -7.86 -4.33
N LYS A 120 -16.13 -7.66 -3.41
CA LYS A 120 -17.53 -8.04 -3.58
C LYS A 120 -18.17 -7.23 -4.70
N PRO A 121 -19.27 -7.72 -5.33
CA PRO A 121 -20.08 -6.88 -6.22
C PRO A 121 -20.49 -5.57 -5.54
N GLY A 122 -20.19 -4.44 -6.17
CA GLY A 122 -20.44 -3.12 -5.61
C GLY A 122 -19.37 -2.61 -4.63
N GLY A 123 -18.34 -3.40 -4.35
CA GLY A 123 -17.19 -2.99 -3.55
C GLY A 123 -16.36 -1.90 -4.23
N ARG A 124 -15.59 -1.13 -3.44
CA ARG A 124 -14.79 -0.01 -3.92
C ARG A 124 -13.30 -0.22 -3.73
N PHE A 125 -12.51 0.31 -4.65
CA PHE A 125 -11.05 0.42 -4.51
C PHE A 125 -10.67 1.88 -4.39
N VAL A 126 -9.92 2.21 -3.34
CA VAL A 126 -9.34 3.54 -3.13
C VAL A 126 -7.84 3.41 -2.96
N GLY A 127 -7.09 4.10 -3.81
CA GLY A 127 -5.62 4.03 -3.77
C GLY A 127 -4.96 5.31 -4.24
N GLU A 128 -3.80 5.58 -3.65
CA GLU A 128 -2.87 6.66 -4.02
C GLU A 128 -1.53 6.05 -4.42
N PHE A 129 -0.95 6.57 -5.49
CA PHE A 129 0.39 6.15 -5.96
C PHE A 129 0.99 7.19 -6.91
N GLY A 130 2.33 7.21 -6.98
CA GLY A 130 3.05 8.03 -7.95
C GLY A 130 2.80 7.57 -9.38
N GLY A 131 2.20 8.43 -10.20
CA GLY A 131 1.97 8.18 -11.62
C GLY A 131 3.13 8.62 -12.51
N HIS A 132 2.95 8.47 -13.83
CA HIS A 132 3.92 8.91 -14.82
C HIS A 132 4.18 10.43 -14.68
N GLY A 133 5.46 10.79 -14.65
CA GLY A 133 5.87 12.19 -14.51
C GLY A 133 5.81 12.75 -13.08
N ASN A 134 5.44 11.97 -12.08
CA ASN A 134 5.37 12.40 -10.69
C ASN A 134 6.67 13.06 -10.19
N MET A 135 7.84 12.57 -10.67
CA MET A 135 9.16 13.09 -10.31
C MET A 135 9.88 13.78 -11.49
N ALA A 136 9.15 14.24 -12.50
CA ALA A 136 9.73 14.78 -13.72
C ALA A 136 10.72 15.93 -13.47
N ALA A 137 10.42 16.84 -12.55
CA ALA A 137 11.31 17.95 -12.21
C ALA A 137 12.66 17.46 -11.62
N VAL A 138 12.61 16.47 -10.73
CA VAL A 138 13.82 15.88 -10.11
C VAL A 138 14.65 15.13 -11.17
N VAL A 139 14.00 14.31 -12.00
CA VAL A 139 14.64 13.56 -13.08
C VAL A 139 15.31 14.52 -14.09
N THR A 140 14.61 15.57 -14.51
CA THR A 140 15.13 16.59 -15.43
C THR A 140 16.32 17.33 -14.83
N ALA A 141 16.24 17.74 -13.57
CA ALA A 141 17.33 18.42 -12.89
C ALA A 141 18.56 17.51 -12.74
N LEU A 142 18.36 16.23 -12.39
CA LEU A 142 19.43 15.25 -12.28
C LEU A 142 20.11 14.99 -13.63
N ALA A 143 19.35 14.78 -14.69
CA ALA A 143 19.87 14.62 -16.04
C ALA A 143 20.73 15.82 -16.46
N ALA A 144 20.23 17.03 -16.27
CA ALA A 144 20.96 18.27 -16.59
C ALA A 144 22.27 18.45 -15.78
N VAL A 145 22.36 17.88 -14.59
CA VAL A 145 23.61 17.89 -13.78
C VAL A 145 24.59 16.84 -14.26
N LEU A 146 24.11 15.66 -14.65
CA LEU A 146 24.96 14.57 -15.16
C LEU A 146 25.55 14.90 -16.51
N ASP A 147 24.77 15.45 -17.45
CA ASP A 147 25.24 15.89 -18.78
C ASP A 147 26.35 16.94 -18.71
N LYS A 148 26.44 17.73 -17.64
CA LYS A 148 27.50 18.70 -17.42
C LYS A 148 28.83 18.11 -16.91
N ARG A 149 28.86 16.82 -16.60
CA ARG A 149 30.05 16.14 -16.04
C ARG A 149 30.79 15.29 -17.07
N GLU A 150 30.27 15.19 -18.30
CA GLU A 150 30.97 14.65 -19.48
C GLU A 150 31.64 15.76 -20.28
#